data_3ff7e08c86f57005b4601c4880b954b6
#
_entry.id   3ff7e08c86f57005b4601c4880b954b6
#
_cell.length_a   1.000
_cell.length_b   1.000
_cell.length_c   1.000
_cell.angle_alpha   90.00
_cell.angle_beta   90.00
_cell.angle_gamma   90.00
#
_symmetry.space_group_name_H-M   'P 1'
#
loop_
_entity.id
_entity.type
_entity.pdbx_description
1 polymer ?
#
loop_
_entity_poly.entity_id
_entity_poly.type
_entity_poly.pdbx_seq_one_letter_code
_entity_poly.pdbx_strand_id
1 'polypeptide(L)'
;TQCILVLGGDGTLLQAARDVVYRKIPMLGINLGTLGFLAEVDRQSIHAALDKLIADDYEIEERMMLTGTVWHGDKIIGQDIALNDIVIGREGPLRVVRFKNYVNDVYLNSYNADGIIIATPTGSTGYSLSCGGPIVSPNAAMTLMTPIAPHTLNTRSIIFPEEDVITV
;
A
#
# COMPACT_ATOMS: atom_id res chain seq x y z
N THR A 1 -8.39 -23.64 -6.66
CA THR A 1 -8.71 -22.90 -5.42
C THR A 1 -9.61 -21.76 -5.80
N GLN A 2 -10.78 -21.66 -5.19
CA GLN A 2 -11.78 -20.63 -5.49
C GLN A 2 -11.62 -19.40 -4.57
N CYS A 3 -11.14 -19.62 -3.34
CA CYS A 3 -10.89 -18.57 -2.35
C CYS A 3 -9.76 -18.99 -1.42
N ILE A 4 -9.07 -18.03 -0.82
CA ILE A 4 -8.05 -18.22 0.21
C ILE A 4 -8.56 -17.61 1.51
N LEU A 5 -8.61 -18.43 2.57
CA LEU A 5 -8.89 -17.94 3.93
C LEU A 5 -7.57 -17.56 4.59
N VAL A 6 -7.43 -16.29 4.95
CA VAL A 6 -6.24 -15.75 5.60
C VAL A 6 -6.54 -15.53 7.07
N LEU A 7 -5.95 -16.36 7.94
CA LEU A 7 -6.14 -16.32 9.38
C LEU A 7 -5.00 -15.54 10.03
N GLY A 8 -5.28 -14.34 10.52
CA GLY A 8 -4.26 -13.48 11.14
C GLY A 8 -4.68 -12.03 11.18
N GLY A 9 -3.74 -11.13 11.38
CA GLY A 9 -3.94 -9.69 11.29
C GLY A 9 -3.62 -9.13 9.89
N ASP A 10 -3.65 -7.80 9.77
CA ASP A 10 -3.38 -7.09 8.51
C ASP A 10 -2.05 -7.50 7.87
N GLY A 11 -0.98 -7.67 8.66
CA GLY A 11 0.32 -8.10 8.14
C GLY A 11 0.29 -9.47 7.43
N THR A 12 -0.51 -10.41 7.94
CA THR A 12 -0.69 -11.73 7.32
C THR A 12 -1.43 -11.61 5.98
N LEU A 13 -2.45 -10.74 5.94
CA LEU A 13 -3.20 -10.49 4.70
C LEU A 13 -2.33 -9.79 3.65
N LEU A 14 -1.52 -8.80 4.05
CA LEU A 14 -0.57 -8.13 3.17
C LEU A 14 0.41 -9.12 2.53
N GLN A 15 0.96 -10.06 3.32
CA GLN A 15 1.88 -11.07 2.81
C GLN A 15 1.15 -12.03 1.86
N ALA A 16 -0.03 -12.52 2.23
CA ALA A 16 -0.83 -13.40 1.38
C ALA A 16 -1.18 -12.72 0.04
N ALA A 17 -1.53 -11.43 0.06
CA ALA A 17 -1.81 -10.67 -1.16
C ALA A 17 -0.61 -10.63 -2.12
N ARG A 18 0.60 -10.41 -1.59
CA ARG A 18 1.84 -10.43 -2.39
C ARG A 18 2.10 -11.79 -3.01
N ASP A 19 1.88 -12.88 -2.24
CA ASP A 19 2.16 -14.24 -2.67
C ASP A 19 1.23 -14.72 -3.79
N VAL A 20 0.00 -14.18 -3.86
CA VAL A 20 -1.04 -14.67 -4.79
C VAL A 20 -1.46 -13.67 -5.86
N VAL A 21 -0.91 -12.46 -5.89
CA VAL A 21 -1.32 -11.38 -6.79
C VAL A 21 -1.48 -11.80 -8.25
N TYR A 22 -0.54 -12.59 -8.77
CA TYR A 22 -0.57 -13.06 -10.17
C TYR A 22 -1.61 -14.16 -10.44
N ARG A 23 -2.23 -14.70 -9.40
CA ARG A 23 -3.20 -15.80 -9.51
C ARG A 23 -4.65 -15.31 -9.53
N LYS A 24 -4.89 -14.05 -9.17
CA LYS A 24 -6.22 -13.42 -9.08
C LYS A 24 -7.22 -14.29 -8.30
N ILE A 25 -6.79 -14.86 -7.18
CA ILE A 25 -7.64 -15.65 -6.28
C ILE A 25 -8.17 -14.73 -5.20
N PRO A 26 -9.49 -14.64 -5.00
CA PRO A 26 -10.08 -13.88 -3.91
C PRO A 26 -9.59 -14.35 -2.55
N MET A 27 -9.48 -13.41 -1.60
CA MET A 27 -9.05 -13.69 -0.23
C MET A 27 -10.11 -13.20 0.75
N LEU A 28 -10.37 -14.00 1.79
CA LEU A 28 -11.18 -13.60 2.93
C LEU A 28 -10.26 -13.51 4.15
N GLY A 29 -10.08 -12.30 4.67
CA GLY A 29 -9.30 -12.03 5.88
C GLY A 29 -10.12 -12.31 7.14
N ILE A 30 -9.61 -13.17 8.02
CA ILE A 30 -10.20 -13.50 9.32
C ILE A 30 -9.25 -13.03 10.40
N ASN A 31 -9.63 -12.00 11.14
CA ASN A 31 -8.83 -11.44 12.21
C ASN A 31 -8.90 -12.29 13.48
N LEU A 32 -7.75 -12.79 13.93
CA LEU A 32 -7.65 -13.59 15.16
C LEU A 32 -7.20 -12.79 16.39
N GLY A 33 -6.84 -11.52 16.20
CA GLY A 33 -6.30 -10.63 17.24
C GLY A 33 -7.03 -9.30 17.33
N THR A 34 -6.26 -8.20 17.37
CA THR A 34 -6.82 -6.84 17.34
C THR A 34 -7.29 -6.51 15.93
N LEU A 35 -8.51 -6.01 15.82
CA LEU A 35 -9.11 -5.62 14.55
C LEU A 35 -8.25 -4.55 13.85
N GLY A 36 -7.88 -4.82 12.59
CA GLY A 36 -7.18 -3.90 11.70
C GLY A 36 -8.13 -3.26 10.69
N PHE A 37 -7.55 -2.76 9.60
CA PHE A 37 -8.30 -2.11 8.52
C PHE A 37 -8.61 -3.05 7.33
N LEU A 38 -7.95 -4.21 7.24
CA LEU A 38 -8.01 -5.08 6.06
C LEU A 38 -8.89 -6.31 6.25
N ALA A 39 -8.92 -6.90 7.44
CA ALA A 39 -9.71 -8.09 7.71
C ALA A 39 -11.11 -7.69 8.20
N GLU A 40 -12.15 -8.12 7.49
CA GLU A 40 -13.55 -7.78 7.80
C GLU A 40 -14.20 -8.73 8.79
N VAL A 41 -13.72 -9.97 8.88
CA VAL A 41 -14.28 -11.02 9.70
C VAL A 41 -13.49 -11.12 10.99
N ASP A 42 -14.17 -10.98 12.13
CA ASP A 42 -13.60 -11.25 13.45
C ASP A 42 -13.78 -12.72 13.85
N ARG A 43 -13.15 -13.10 14.96
CA ARG A 43 -13.20 -14.48 15.47
C ARG A 43 -14.62 -14.96 15.79
N GLN A 44 -15.54 -14.07 16.18
CA GLN A 44 -16.89 -14.42 16.58
C GLN A 44 -17.81 -14.64 15.39
N SER A 45 -17.54 -13.96 14.28
CA SER A 45 -18.35 -14.00 13.05
C SER A 45 -17.86 -15.02 12.00
N ILE A 46 -16.84 -15.83 12.31
CA ILE A 46 -16.28 -16.82 11.37
C ILE A 46 -17.35 -17.75 10.78
N HIS A 47 -18.22 -18.33 11.63
CA HIS A 47 -19.24 -19.27 11.15
C HIS A 47 -20.22 -18.60 10.18
N ALA A 48 -20.71 -17.42 10.55
CA ALA A 48 -21.63 -16.66 9.71
C ALA A 48 -20.98 -16.26 8.36
N ALA A 49 -19.71 -15.89 8.38
CA ALA A 49 -18.95 -15.55 7.17
C ALA A 49 -18.75 -16.79 6.25
N LEU A 50 -18.46 -17.94 6.83
CA LEU A 50 -18.35 -19.19 6.07
C LEU A 50 -19.69 -19.65 5.49
N ASP A 51 -20.78 -19.51 6.22
CA ASP A 51 -22.13 -19.80 5.74
C ASP A 51 -22.47 -18.93 4.52
N LYS A 52 -22.16 -17.63 4.58
CA LYS A 52 -22.33 -16.72 3.44
C LYS A 52 -21.44 -17.09 2.26
N LEU A 53 -20.18 -17.45 2.51
CA LEU A 53 -19.25 -17.88 1.47
C LEU A 53 -19.75 -19.15 0.75
N ILE A 54 -20.31 -20.10 1.51
CA ILE A 54 -20.90 -21.34 0.95
C ILE A 54 -22.18 -21.05 0.17
N ALA A 55 -22.97 -20.08 0.63
CA ALA A 55 -24.22 -19.68 -0.03
C ALA A 55 -24.00 -18.75 -1.24
N ASP A 56 -22.76 -18.41 -1.58
CA ASP A 56 -22.40 -17.45 -2.65
C ASP A 56 -23.00 -16.03 -2.39
N ASP A 57 -23.19 -15.68 -1.11
CA ASP A 57 -23.73 -14.40 -0.61
C ASP A 57 -22.59 -13.48 -0.15
N TYR A 58 -21.81 -12.97 -1.10
CA TYR A 58 -20.70 -12.05 -0.86
C TYR A 58 -20.43 -11.17 -2.08
N GLU A 59 -19.72 -10.08 -1.85
CA GLU A 59 -19.20 -9.22 -2.90
C GLU A 59 -17.67 -9.30 -2.96
N ILE A 60 -17.11 -9.19 -4.18
CA ILE A 60 -15.66 -9.14 -4.38
C ILE A 60 -15.25 -7.68 -4.53
N GLU A 61 -14.39 -7.21 -3.63
CA GLU A 61 -13.76 -5.91 -3.72
C GLU A 61 -12.40 -6.03 -4.40
N GLU A 62 -12.19 -5.25 -5.46
CA GLU A 62 -10.89 -5.14 -6.12
C GLU A 62 -10.04 -4.06 -5.46
N ARG A 63 -8.79 -4.38 -5.17
CA ARG A 63 -7.82 -3.47 -4.58
C ARG A 63 -6.62 -3.30 -5.48
N MET A 64 -6.25 -2.04 -5.80
CA MET A 64 -5.02 -1.79 -6.55
C MET A 64 -3.78 -2.16 -5.74
N MET A 65 -2.72 -2.53 -6.44
CA MET A 65 -1.40 -2.77 -5.88
C MET A 65 -0.36 -1.94 -6.63
N LEU A 66 0.74 -1.60 -5.95
CA LEU A 66 1.87 -0.91 -6.54
C LEU A 66 2.95 -1.90 -6.93
N THR A 67 3.58 -1.69 -8.07
CA THR A 67 4.85 -2.32 -8.43
C THR A 67 5.95 -1.29 -8.34
N GLY A 68 6.98 -1.55 -7.54
CA GLY A 68 8.17 -0.72 -7.44
C GLY A 68 9.37 -1.39 -8.07
N THR A 69 10.14 -0.62 -8.85
CA THR A 69 11.37 -1.07 -9.49
C THR A 69 12.52 -0.18 -9.09
N VAL A 70 13.61 -0.76 -8.61
CA VAL A 70 14.82 -0.04 -8.20
C VAL A 70 15.86 -0.15 -9.32
N TRP A 71 16.36 1.01 -9.76
CA TRP A 71 17.36 1.11 -10.81
C TRP A 71 18.69 1.62 -10.25
N HIS A 72 19.79 1.11 -10.77
CA HIS A 72 21.13 1.67 -10.59
C HIS A 72 21.74 1.91 -11.95
N GLY A 73 21.76 3.16 -12.40
CA GLY A 73 21.98 3.50 -13.81
C GLY A 73 20.92 2.83 -14.69
N ASP A 74 21.33 2.11 -15.72
CA ASP A 74 20.43 1.42 -16.66
C ASP A 74 20.07 -0.02 -16.22
N LYS A 75 20.49 -0.44 -15.00
CA LYS A 75 20.29 -1.79 -14.52
C LYS A 75 19.23 -1.84 -13.44
N ILE A 76 18.25 -2.74 -13.59
CA ILE A 76 17.31 -3.10 -12.53
C ILE A 76 18.05 -3.92 -11.46
N ILE A 77 18.00 -3.46 -10.22
CA ILE A 77 18.63 -4.14 -9.07
C ILE A 77 17.61 -4.71 -8.08
N GLY A 78 16.33 -4.34 -8.24
CA GLY A 78 15.25 -4.88 -7.42
C GLY A 78 13.88 -4.54 -8.00
N GLN A 79 12.93 -5.41 -7.73
CA GLN A 79 11.51 -5.18 -8.05
C GLN A 79 10.67 -5.86 -6.99
N ASP A 80 9.61 -5.21 -6.54
CA ASP A 80 8.67 -5.76 -5.56
C ASP A 80 7.28 -5.19 -5.79
N ILE A 81 6.27 -5.76 -5.10
CA ILE A 81 4.87 -5.36 -5.17
C ILE A 81 4.31 -5.11 -3.78
N ALA A 82 3.43 -4.14 -3.66
CA ALA A 82 2.83 -3.77 -2.38
C ALA A 82 1.32 -3.53 -2.50
N LEU A 83 0.55 -4.05 -1.54
CA LEU A 83 -0.86 -3.74 -1.37
C LEU A 83 -1.04 -2.40 -0.63
N ASN A 84 -0.17 -2.08 0.34
CA ASN A 84 -0.23 -0.83 1.09
C ASN A 84 0.65 0.27 0.46
N ASP A 85 1.96 0.13 0.61
CA ASP A 85 2.89 1.19 0.24
C ASP A 85 4.30 0.67 -0.06
N ILE A 86 5.05 1.51 -0.78
CA ILE A 86 6.48 1.37 -1.03
C ILE A 86 7.16 2.55 -0.36
N VAL A 87 8.09 2.27 0.54
CA VAL A 87 8.82 3.27 1.29
C VAL A 87 10.23 3.40 0.78
N ILE A 88 10.61 4.62 0.39
CA ILE A 88 11.98 4.98 0.05
C ILE A 88 12.51 5.81 1.21
N GLY A 89 13.40 5.24 2.00
CA GLY A 89 13.93 5.86 3.20
C GLY A 89 15.45 6.00 3.16
N ARG A 90 15.99 6.87 3.99
CA ARG A 90 17.42 6.96 4.21
C ARG A 90 17.93 5.75 5.00
N GLU A 91 19.16 5.36 4.72
CA GLU A 91 19.90 4.39 5.51
C GLU A 91 21.06 5.09 6.24
N GLY A 92 21.34 4.68 7.48
CA GLY A 92 22.48 5.16 8.26
C GLY A 92 22.24 6.45 9.06
N PRO A 93 23.32 7.13 9.52
CA PRO A 93 23.23 8.25 10.45
C PRO A 93 22.55 9.48 9.86
N LEU A 94 22.08 10.37 10.74
CA LEU A 94 21.28 11.57 10.48
C LEU A 94 21.88 12.50 9.39
N ARG A 95 21.70 12.14 8.13
CA ARG A 95 22.01 13.03 7.00
C ARG A 95 20.71 13.38 6.29
N VAL A 96 20.56 14.64 5.93
CA VAL A 96 19.45 15.10 5.09
C VAL A 96 19.60 14.46 3.71
N VAL A 97 18.57 13.75 3.26
CA VAL A 97 18.50 13.19 1.91
C VAL A 97 17.59 14.07 1.07
N ARG A 98 18.02 14.33 -0.15
CA ARG A 98 17.21 15.04 -1.12
C ARG A 98 16.62 14.08 -2.13
N PHE A 99 15.31 13.97 -2.15
CA PHE A 99 14.54 13.19 -3.11
C PHE A 99 14.08 14.10 -4.24
N LYS A 100 14.38 13.71 -5.49
CA LYS A 100 13.83 14.37 -6.68
C LYS A 100 12.70 13.52 -7.22
N ASN A 101 11.53 14.12 -7.37
CA ASN A 101 10.33 13.41 -7.76
C ASN A 101 9.91 13.81 -9.17
N TYR A 102 9.56 12.81 -9.96
CA TYR A 102 9.08 12.95 -11.33
C TYR A 102 7.77 12.18 -11.47
N VAL A 103 6.90 12.65 -12.33
CA VAL A 103 5.66 11.98 -12.72
C VAL A 103 5.63 11.92 -14.24
N ASN A 104 5.53 10.72 -14.80
CA ASN A 104 5.58 10.48 -16.24
C ASN A 104 6.79 11.17 -16.89
N ASP A 105 7.96 11.02 -16.25
CA ASP A 105 9.24 11.62 -16.65
C ASP A 105 9.32 13.17 -16.55
N VAL A 106 8.25 13.82 -16.09
CA VAL A 106 8.23 15.27 -15.89
C VAL A 106 8.62 15.58 -14.44
N TYR A 107 9.61 16.45 -14.25
CA TYR A 107 10.01 16.89 -12.90
C TYR A 107 8.86 17.56 -12.17
N LEU A 108 8.54 17.04 -10.99
CA LEU A 108 7.50 17.57 -10.13
C LEU A 108 8.07 18.52 -9.07
N ASN A 109 8.91 17.97 -8.18
CA ASN A 109 9.48 18.72 -7.05
C ASN A 109 10.70 18.00 -6.44
N SER A 110 11.26 18.59 -5.37
CA SER A 110 12.25 17.91 -4.54
C SER A 110 11.92 18.08 -3.07
N TYR A 111 12.05 17.00 -2.29
CA TYR A 111 11.96 17.02 -0.84
C TYR A 111 13.32 16.82 -0.19
N ASN A 112 13.59 17.57 0.87
CA ASN A 112 14.60 17.24 1.86
C ASN A 112 13.84 16.57 3.02
N ALA A 113 13.98 15.27 3.18
CA ALA A 113 13.16 14.47 4.09
C ALA A 113 13.91 13.24 4.58
N ASP A 114 13.33 12.51 5.53
CA ASP A 114 13.84 11.21 5.96
C ASP A 114 13.44 10.08 4.99
N GLY A 115 12.41 10.32 4.20
CA GLY A 115 11.93 9.37 3.19
C GLY A 115 10.71 9.87 2.44
N ILE A 116 10.22 9.04 1.53
CA ILE A 116 8.98 9.21 0.78
C ILE A 116 8.21 7.89 0.80
N ILE A 117 6.91 7.99 1.00
CA ILE A 117 5.97 6.87 0.93
C ILE A 117 5.15 7.03 -0.35
N ILE A 118 5.13 5.99 -1.16
CA ILE A 118 4.17 5.86 -2.27
C ILE A 118 3.14 4.84 -1.85
N ALA A 119 1.90 5.28 -1.62
CA ALA A 119 0.84 4.45 -1.06
C ALA A 119 -0.32 4.25 -2.03
N THR A 120 -0.94 3.07 -1.95
CA THR A 120 -2.25 2.80 -2.54
C THR A 120 -3.35 3.43 -1.67
N PRO A 121 -4.61 3.47 -2.12
CA PRO A 121 -5.74 3.82 -1.26
C PRO A 121 -5.85 2.93 -0.02
N THR A 122 -5.60 1.62 -0.16
CA THR A 122 -5.55 0.66 0.95
C THR A 122 -4.46 1.07 1.97
N GLY A 123 -3.27 1.43 1.50
CA GLY A 123 -2.16 1.90 2.34
C GLY A 123 -2.34 3.30 2.91
N SER A 124 -3.36 4.05 2.49
CA SER A 124 -3.63 5.40 3.01
C SER A 124 -3.85 5.41 4.53
N THR A 125 -4.37 4.32 5.10
CA THR A 125 -4.59 4.13 6.55
C THR A 125 -3.38 3.53 7.28
N GLY A 126 -2.30 3.20 6.57
CA GLY A 126 -1.05 2.67 7.09
C GLY A 126 -0.01 3.74 7.44
N TYR A 127 1.22 3.54 6.98
CA TYR A 127 2.33 4.45 7.29
C TYR A 127 2.12 5.86 6.72
N SER A 128 1.46 5.99 5.57
CA SER A 128 1.08 7.29 4.99
C SER A 128 0.27 8.14 5.97
N LEU A 129 -0.74 7.55 6.65
CA LEU A 129 -1.54 8.25 7.66
C LEU A 129 -0.68 8.76 8.81
N SER A 130 0.24 7.94 9.32
CA SER A 130 1.16 8.30 10.41
C SER A 130 2.08 9.48 10.03
N CYS A 131 2.34 9.67 8.74
CA CYS A 131 3.11 10.79 8.18
C CYS A 131 2.24 11.97 7.74
N GLY A 132 0.96 11.99 8.11
CA GLY A 132 0.03 13.09 7.80
C GLY A 132 -0.62 13.01 6.42
N GLY A 133 -0.57 11.85 5.77
CA GLY A 133 -1.31 11.58 4.54
C GLY A 133 -2.83 11.54 4.78
N PRO A 134 -3.65 11.80 3.75
CA PRO A 134 -5.11 11.70 3.84
C PRO A 134 -5.58 10.24 3.87
N ILE A 135 -6.74 10.01 4.48
CA ILE A 135 -7.46 8.75 4.34
C ILE A 135 -8.20 8.78 3.00
N VAL A 136 -8.07 7.72 2.24
CA VAL A 136 -8.67 7.56 0.91
C VAL A 136 -9.53 6.30 0.89
N SER A 137 -10.66 6.35 0.19
CA SER A 137 -11.50 5.17 -0.02
C SER A 137 -10.68 4.09 -0.73
N PRO A 138 -10.71 2.83 -0.25
CA PRO A 138 -9.91 1.74 -0.81
C PRO A 138 -10.20 1.46 -2.30
N ASN A 139 -11.39 1.82 -2.78
CA ASN A 139 -11.83 1.64 -4.17
C ASN A 139 -11.46 2.82 -5.08
N ALA A 140 -10.74 3.81 -4.57
CA ALA A 140 -10.35 4.96 -5.39
C ALA A 140 -9.19 4.59 -6.32
N ALA A 141 -9.26 5.07 -7.57
CA ALA A 141 -8.25 4.87 -8.60
C ALA A 141 -7.16 5.96 -8.50
N MET A 142 -6.30 5.87 -7.48
CA MET A 142 -5.29 6.89 -7.22
C MET A 142 -4.10 6.36 -6.41
N THR A 143 -2.98 7.09 -6.48
CA THR A 143 -1.76 6.85 -5.72
C THR A 143 -1.43 8.07 -4.86
N LEU A 144 -0.91 7.86 -3.67
CA LEU A 144 -0.51 8.93 -2.76
C LEU A 144 1.01 8.97 -2.64
N MET A 145 1.60 10.17 -2.66
CA MET A 145 2.99 10.40 -2.29
C MET A 145 3.05 11.24 -1.02
N THR A 146 3.56 10.65 0.05
CA THR A 146 3.64 11.30 1.38
C THR A 146 5.09 11.35 1.84
N PRO A 147 5.67 12.54 2.10
CA PRO A 147 7.02 12.66 2.63
C PRO A 147 7.08 12.31 4.12
N ILE A 148 8.20 11.68 4.53
CA ILE A 148 8.48 11.33 5.92
C ILE A 148 9.34 12.44 6.52
N ALA A 149 8.88 13.07 7.60
CA ALA A 149 9.58 14.14 8.32
C ALA A 149 10.25 15.19 7.40
N PRO A 150 9.50 15.83 6.48
CA PRO A 150 10.07 16.81 5.56
C PRO A 150 10.62 18.03 6.30
N HIS A 151 11.76 18.54 5.84
CA HIS A 151 12.44 19.71 6.44
C HIS A 151 11.90 21.04 5.91
N THR A 152 10.68 21.06 5.39
CA THR A 152 9.99 22.25 4.88
C THR A 152 8.60 22.38 5.48
N LEU A 153 8.21 23.59 5.86
CA LEU A 153 6.97 23.84 6.62
C LEU A 153 5.67 23.61 5.84
N ASN A 154 5.69 23.64 4.52
CA ASN A 154 4.49 23.59 3.68
C ASN A 154 4.39 22.33 2.82
N THR A 155 5.04 21.24 3.22
CA THR A 155 4.98 19.99 2.48
C THR A 155 3.66 19.27 2.79
N ARG A 156 2.99 18.81 1.76
CA ARG A 156 1.75 18.04 1.83
C ARG A 156 1.87 16.77 1.01
N SER A 157 1.05 15.79 1.31
CA SER A 157 0.86 14.64 0.44
C SER A 157 0.27 15.09 -0.88
N ILE A 158 0.68 14.43 -1.95
CA ILE A 158 0.17 14.66 -3.31
C ILE A 158 -0.55 13.41 -3.75
N ILE A 159 -1.67 13.58 -4.43
CA ILE A 159 -2.48 12.51 -4.98
C ILE A 159 -2.34 12.53 -6.50
N PHE A 160 -2.18 11.35 -7.09
CA PHE A 160 -2.03 11.14 -8.52
C PHE A 160 -3.06 10.12 -9.01
N PRO A 161 -3.49 10.19 -10.28
CA PRO A 161 -4.20 9.09 -10.93
C PRO A 161 -3.42 7.76 -10.83
N GLU A 162 -4.15 6.64 -10.86
CA GLU A 162 -3.54 5.31 -10.71
C GLU A 162 -2.60 4.94 -11.86
N GLU A 163 -2.83 5.52 -13.05
CA GLU A 163 -2.03 5.31 -14.26
C GLU A 163 -0.69 6.06 -14.26
N ASP A 164 -0.47 7.01 -13.34
CA ASP A 164 0.76 7.78 -13.31
C ASP A 164 1.95 6.97 -12.81
N VAL A 165 3.07 7.13 -13.51
CA VAL A 165 4.36 6.55 -13.11
C VAL A 165 5.13 7.54 -12.27
N ILE A 166 5.38 7.19 -11.02
CA ILE A 166 6.13 8.02 -10.07
C ILE A 166 7.57 7.55 -10.01
N THR A 167 8.53 8.43 -10.26
CA THR A 167 9.96 8.18 -10.14
C THR A 167 10.57 9.06 -9.05
N VAL A 168 11.33 8.43 -8.15
CA VAL A 168 11.99 9.10 -7.02
C VAL A 168 13.50 8.89 -7.09
#